data_1c7c28445a555757302d1d4d89320640
#
_entry.id   1c7c28445a555757302d1d4d89320640
#
_cell.length_a   1.000
_cell.length_b   1.000
_cell.length_c   1.000
_cell.angle_alpha   90.00
_cell.angle_beta   90.00
_cell.angle_gamma   90.00
#
_symmetry.space_group_name_H-M   'P 1'
#
loop_
_entity.id
_entity.type
_entity.pdbx_description
1 polymer ?
#
loop_
_entity_poly.entity_id
_entity_poly.type
_entity_poly.pdbx_seq_one_letter_code
_entity_poly.pdbx_strand_id
1 'polypeptide(L)'
;TLGIIVPILFTAGQMGLFSPEPTVEIEAGITSESAPVLRIATDYDFCPNSYYNKDGELSGLYVEIMIEVANRLGMRLEFKTADWMGCRKMLTEDEVDVLTGLEIFSNMEGTLRTIPFCSDELRVYGRSRIDSAAALAGKKVALMARSVIATTYDLQCDYLEYSTNTEILEAVEQGEADFGICHGAVATKIIEKNHLHLVPSLVITKSYPALAVHDTQPKLQRMINEVVRDMSEDGTIGRLQNKWITEFARNRSLEYVFHQNEVFYITFILGIIIVLCITAGYWEVDRRQEKYIRTLLEYQEKLQQSNEETKRANQAKSEFLSHMSHDIRTPINGIMGMVEIIKKNLDDPERIKDCLEKIDKASHHLLSL
;
A
#
# COMPACT_ATOMS: atom_id res chain seq x y z
N THR A 1 -12.97 1.37 -26.96
CA THR A 1 -12.16 2.52 -27.36
C THR A 1 -12.95 3.38 -28.34
N LEU A 2 -13.73 4.30 -27.84
CA LEU A 2 -14.34 5.37 -28.62
C LEU A 2 -13.78 6.68 -28.06
N GLY A 3 -12.92 7.33 -28.85
CA GLY A 3 -12.37 8.64 -28.56
C GLY A 3 -13.44 9.69 -28.82
N ILE A 4 -13.74 10.49 -27.81
CA ILE A 4 -14.57 11.68 -27.93
C ILE A 4 -13.64 12.82 -28.37
N ILE A 5 -13.79 13.30 -29.58
CA ILE A 5 -13.11 14.51 -30.07
C ILE A 5 -14.04 15.68 -29.79
N VAL A 6 -13.72 16.52 -28.84
CA VAL A 6 -14.36 17.82 -28.60
C VAL A 6 -13.42 18.90 -29.13
N PRO A 7 -13.79 19.70 -30.15
CA PRO A 7 -12.98 20.84 -30.56
C PRO A 7 -13.19 22.02 -29.58
N ILE A 8 -12.18 22.32 -28.79
CA ILE A 8 -12.15 23.53 -27.95
C ILE A 8 -11.56 24.67 -28.79
N LEU A 9 -12.37 25.65 -29.16
CA LEU A 9 -11.91 26.93 -29.66
C LEU A 9 -11.67 27.89 -28.47
N PHE A 10 -10.40 28.03 -28.09
CA PHE A 10 -9.98 29.12 -27.20
C PHE A 10 -9.73 30.39 -28.02
N THR A 11 -10.56 31.40 -27.86
CA THR A 11 -10.21 32.77 -28.21
C THR A 11 -10.06 33.62 -26.95
N ALA A 12 -8.82 34.03 -26.68
CA ALA A 12 -8.53 35.01 -25.63
C ALA A 12 -9.07 36.38 -26.04
N GLY A 13 -9.96 36.96 -25.25
CA GLY A 13 -10.46 38.32 -25.41
C GLY A 13 -10.84 38.89 -24.04
N GLN A 14 -10.14 39.94 -23.67
CA GLN A 14 -10.37 40.77 -22.47
C GLN A 14 -11.75 41.41 -22.48
N MET A 15 -12.22 41.68 -21.26
CA MET A 15 -13.35 42.49 -20.81
C MET A 15 -14.65 41.73 -20.48
N GLY A 16 -14.96 41.77 -19.19
CA GLY A 16 -16.15 41.20 -18.55
C GLY A 16 -17.44 41.63 -19.24
N LEU A 17 -18.22 40.61 -19.47
CA LEU A 17 -19.67 40.55 -19.54
C LEU A 17 -20.02 39.13 -20.04
N PHE A 18 -20.54 38.29 -19.20
CA PHE A 18 -21.22 37.01 -19.50
C PHE A 18 -20.57 36.19 -20.64
N SER A 19 -19.53 35.47 -20.35
CA SER A 19 -19.17 34.32 -21.20
C SER A 19 -20.31 33.31 -21.10
N PRO A 20 -20.85 32.81 -22.24
CA PRO A 20 -21.80 31.68 -22.13
C PRO A 20 -21.09 30.53 -21.47
N GLU A 21 -21.71 30.03 -20.39
CA GLU A 21 -21.17 28.91 -19.65
C GLU A 21 -21.01 27.69 -20.54
N PRO A 22 -19.91 26.95 -20.47
CA PRO A 22 -19.71 25.79 -21.32
C PRO A 22 -20.75 24.74 -21.00
N THR A 23 -21.70 24.53 -21.90
CA THR A 23 -22.62 23.41 -21.85
C THR A 23 -21.90 22.18 -22.37
N VAL A 24 -21.76 21.17 -21.54
CA VAL A 24 -21.13 19.90 -21.92
C VAL A 24 -22.22 18.85 -22.07
N GLU A 25 -22.48 18.44 -23.31
CA GLU A 25 -23.37 17.32 -23.59
C GLU A 25 -22.61 16.01 -23.39
N ILE A 26 -22.94 15.24 -22.36
CA ILE A 26 -22.39 13.89 -22.14
C ILE A 26 -23.41 12.89 -22.66
N GLU A 27 -23.08 12.17 -23.71
CA GLU A 27 -23.86 11.03 -24.18
C GLU A 27 -23.77 9.90 -23.15
N ALA A 28 -24.76 9.80 -22.29
CA ALA A 28 -24.94 8.66 -21.40
C ALA A 28 -25.66 7.55 -22.14
N GLY A 29 -24.94 6.56 -22.62
CA GLY A 29 -25.41 5.22 -23.04
C GLY A 29 -26.65 5.07 -23.95
N ILE A 30 -27.49 6.08 -24.06
CA ILE A 30 -28.76 6.08 -24.80
C ILE A 30 -28.55 6.87 -26.09
N THR A 31 -28.41 6.13 -27.18
CA THR A 31 -28.18 6.66 -28.52
C THR A 31 -29.44 7.16 -29.23
N SER A 32 -30.62 7.13 -28.58
CA SER A 32 -31.87 7.57 -29.22
C SER A 32 -32.00 9.08 -29.12
N GLU A 33 -31.90 9.77 -30.26
CA GLU A 33 -32.17 11.22 -30.37
C GLU A 33 -33.57 11.62 -29.88
N SER A 34 -34.51 10.68 -29.80
CA SER A 34 -35.89 10.90 -29.31
C SER A 34 -36.04 10.79 -27.79
N ALA A 35 -34.98 10.42 -27.04
CA ALA A 35 -35.08 10.31 -25.58
C ALA A 35 -35.15 11.73 -24.95
N PRO A 36 -35.92 11.91 -23.88
CA PRO A 36 -36.00 13.18 -23.17
C PRO A 36 -34.64 13.55 -22.59
N VAL A 37 -34.33 14.84 -22.58
CA VAL A 37 -33.09 15.36 -22.02
C VAL A 37 -33.28 15.74 -20.57
N LEU A 38 -32.34 15.36 -19.71
CA LEU A 38 -32.26 15.79 -18.31
C LEU A 38 -31.12 16.80 -18.18
N ARG A 39 -31.48 18.05 -17.91
CA ARG A 39 -30.53 19.18 -17.79
C ARG A 39 -30.07 19.27 -16.32
N ILE A 40 -28.76 19.33 -16.11
CA ILE A 40 -28.17 19.25 -14.77
C ILE A 40 -27.20 20.38 -14.55
N ALA A 41 -27.36 21.12 -13.43
CA ALA A 41 -26.37 22.04 -12.93
C ALA A 41 -25.45 21.33 -11.93
N THR A 42 -24.13 21.53 -12.10
CA THR A 42 -23.12 21.00 -11.17
C THR A 42 -21.97 22.00 -10.99
N ASP A 43 -21.49 22.14 -9.78
CA ASP A 43 -20.35 22.99 -9.44
C ASP A 43 -19.06 22.44 -10.06
N TYR A 44 -18.26 23.28 -10.73
CA TYR A 44 -16.99 22.87 -11.35
C TYR A 44 -15.80 22.90 -10.39
N ASP A 45 -15.91 23.54 -9.21
CA ASP A 45 -14.85 23.66 -8.20
C ASP A 45 -15.13 22.76 -6.97
N PHE A 46 -15.65 21.56 -7.22
CA PHE A 46 -16.07 20.64 -6.15
C PHE A 46 -15.40 19.26 -6.26
N CYS A 47 -14.12 19.25 -6.65
CA CYS A 47 -13.34 18.00 -6.76
C CYS A 47 -13.23 17.28 -5.40
N PRO A 48 -13.55 15.97 -5.30
CA PRO A 48 -13.73 14.95 -6.31
C PRO A 48 -15.17 14.73 -6.77
N ASN A 49 -16.10 15.54 -6.33
CA ASN A 49 -17.52 15.31 -6.57
C ASN A 49 -17.93 15.76 -7.97
N SER A 50 -17.50 16.94 -8.39
CA SER A 50 -17.69 17.46 -9.76
C SER A 50 -16.58 18.48 -10.08
N TYR A 51 -15.87 18.26 -11.19
CA TYR A 51 -14.74 19.06 -11.59
C TYR A 51 -14.30 18.73 -13.02
N TYR A 52 -13.50 19.60 -13.63
CA TYR A 52 -12.83 19.28 -14.88
C TYR A 52 -11.50 18.55 -14.63
N ASN A 53 -11.33 17.37 -15.23
CA ASN A 53 -10.10 16.60 -15.17
C ASN A 53 -8.97 17.24 -15.99
N LYS A 54 -7.78 16.61 -16.03
CA LYS A 54 -6.61 17.12 -16.76
C LYS A 54 -6.81 17.20 -18.27
N ASP A 55 -7.75 16.43 -18.79
CA ASP A 55 -8.09 16.35 -20.21
C ASP A 55 -9.21 17.35 -20.58
N GLY A 56 -9.69 18.13 -19.60
CA GLY A 56 -10.77 19.11 -19.77
C GLY A 56 -12.17 18.48 -19.80
N GLU A 57 -12.32 17.23 -19.34
CA GLU A 57 -13.61 16.54 -19.29
C GLU A 57 -14.25 16.69 -17.91
N LEU A 58 -15.56 16.91 -17.87
CA LEU A 58 -16.32 16.95 -16.62
C LEU A 58 -16.34 15.56 -15.98
N SER A 59 -15.94 15.47 -14.73
CA SER A 59 -15.69 14.22 -14.02
C SER A 59 -16.06 14.33 -12.54
N GLY A 60 -16.25 13.23 -11.85
CA GLY A 60 -16.48 13.22 -10.41
C GLY A 60 -17.61 12.30 -9.97
N LEU A 61 -17.73 12.13 -8.65
CA LEU A 61 -18.75 11.27 -8.04
C LEU A 61 -20.19 11.69 -8.46
N TYR A 62 -20.49 12.98 -8.42
CA TYR A 62 -21.83 13.47 -8.75
C TYR A 62 -22.15 13.32 -10.23
N VAL A 63 -21.14 13.48 -11.07
CA VAL A 63 -21.27 13.27 -12.52
C VAL A 63 -21.62 11.81 -12.81
N GLU A 64 -20.89 10.86 -12.21
CA GLU A 64 -21.17 9.42 -12.42
C GLU A 64 -22.52 8.99 -11.83
N ILE A 65 -22.92 9.56 -10.67
CA ILE A 65 -24.26 9.30 -10.12
C ILE A 65 -25.33 9.77 -11.09
N MET A 66 -25.19 10.97 -11.69
CA MET A 66 -26.17 11.49 -12.64
C MET A 66 -26.20 10.71 -13.94
N ILE A 67 -25.07 10.23 -14.43
CA ILE A 67 -25.00 9.32 -15.59
C ILE A 67 -25.82 8.05 -15.31
N GLU A 68 -25.64 7.45 -14.15
CA GLU A 68 -26.38 6.24 -13.77
C GLU A 68 -27.90 6.52 -13.57
N VAL A 69 -28.24 7.65 -12.96
CA VAL A 69 -29.65 8.09 -12.82
C VAL A 69 -30.32 8.24 -14.20
N ALA A 70 -29.68 8.90 -15.13
CA ALA A 70 -30.22 9.10 -16.47
C ALA A 70 -30.33 7.77 -17.25
N ASN A 71 -29.35 6.89 -17.14
CA ASN A 71 -29.39 5.56 -17.73
C ASN A 71 -30.61 4.76 -17.24
N ARG A 72 -30.88 4.75 -15.94
CA ARG A 72 -32.03 4.06 -15.34
C ARG A 72 -33.38 4.69 -15.70
N LEU A 73 -33.40 6.01 -15.90
CA LEU A 73 -34.59 6.73 -16.34
C LEU A 73 -34.84 6.67 -17.85
N GLY A 74 -33.86 6.20 -18.64
CA GLY A 74 -33.96 6.23 -20.09
C GLY A 74 -33.87 7.64 -20.67
N MET A 75 -33.09 8.53 -20.09
CA MET A 75 -32.96 9.94 -20.47
C MET A 75 -31.54 10.22 -20.99
N ARG A 76 -31.40 11.23 -21.87
CA ARG A 76 -30.10 11.82 -22.24
C ARG A 76 -29.69 12.86 -21.19
N LEU A 77 -28.40 13.12 -21.05
CA LEU A 77 -27.87 14.12 -20.12
C LEU A 77 -27.34 15.35 -20.85
N GLU A 78 -27.57 16.48 -20.23
CA GLU A 78 -26.93 17.74 -20.56
C GLU A 78 -26.46 18.40 -19.26
N PHE A 79 -25.12 18.58 -19.11
CA PHE A 79 -24.55 19.26 -17.96
C PHE A 79 -24.27 20.72 -18.26
N LYS A 80 -24.69 21.60 -17.34
CA LYS A 80 -24.26 22.98 -17.25
C LYS A 80 -23.43 23.18 -15.99
N THR A 81 -22.28 23.80 -16.10
CA THR A 81 -21.36 24.01 -14.98
C THR A 81 -21.24 25.51 -14.66
N ALA A 82 -21.24 25.82 -13.39
CA ALA A 82 -21.00 27.15 -12.87
C ALA A 82 -20.36 27.05 -11.48
N ASP A 83 -20.08 28.18 -10.85
CA ASP A 83 -19.86 28.21 -9.40
C ASP A 83 -21.15 27.84 -8.65
N TRP A 84 -21.04 27.65 -7.34
CA TRP A 84 -22.19 27.25 -6.52
C TRP A 84 -23.39 28.18 -6.66
N MET A 85 -23.19 29.52 -6.71
CA MET A 85 -24.28 30.48 -6.84
C MET A 85 -24.89 30.50 -8.23
N GLY A 86 -24.07 30.33 -9.29
CA GLY A 86 -24.54 30.16 -10.67
C GLY A 86 -25.40 28.90 -10.83
N CYS A 87 -24.95 27.77 -10.27
CA CYS A 87 -25.73 26.52 -10.30
C CYS A 87 -27.10 26.66 -9.60
N ARG A 88 -27.16 27.33 -8.46
CA ARG A 88 -28.43 27.63 -7.75
C ARG A 88 -29.34 28.51 -8.59
N LYS A 89 -28.79 29.52 -9.25
CA LYS A 89 -29.53 30.42 -10.12
C LYS A 89 -30.14 29.69 -11.29
N MET A 90 -29.38 28.85 -11.97
CA MET A 90 -29.88 28.04 -13.12
C MET A 90 -31.11 27.21 -12.73
N LEU A 91 -31.12 26.59 -11.54
CA LEU A 91 -32.26 25.82 -11.11
C LEU A 91 -33.49 26.74 -10.82
N THR A 92 -33.30 27.89 -10.18
CA THR A 92 -34.42 28.84 -9.88
C THR A 92 -34.96 29.52 -11.12
N GLU A 93 -34.18 29.68 -12.17
CA GLU A 93 -34.58 30.26 -13.46
C GLU A 93 -35.08 29.22 -14.48
N ASP A 94 -35.22 27.93 -14.05
CA ASP A 94 -35.70 26.81 -14.87
C ASP A 94 -34.80 26.53 -16.09
N GLU A 95 -33.52 26.91 -16.03
CA GLU A 95 -32.54 26.60 -17.06
C GLU A 95 -32.08 25.16 -17.02
N VAL A 96 -32.18 24.51 -15.86
CA VAL A 96 -31.87 23.11 -15.60
C VAL A 96 -32.97 22.43 -14.81
N ASP A 97 -33.02 21.11 -14.88
CA ASP A 97 -34.03 20.28 -14.22
C ASP A 97 -33.56 19.82 -12.82
N VAL A 98 -32.23 19.65 -12.67
CA VAL A 98 -31.59 19.10 -11.45
C VAL A 98 -30.37 19.92 -11.08
N LEU A 99 -30.22 20.20 -9.77
CA LEU A 99 -29.00 20.70 -9.15
C LEU A 99 -28.38 19.60 -8.28
N THR A 100 -27.10 19.34 -8.46
CA THR A 100 -26.37 18.35 -7.66
C THR A 100 -25.80 18.97 -6.38
N GLY A 101 -25.75 18.19 -5.29
CA GLY A 101 -25.00 18.55 -4.08
C GLY A 101 -25.70 19.53 -3.13
N LEU A 102 -26.99 19.80 -3.30
CA LEU A 102 -27.72 20.64 -2.36
C LEU A 102 -27.91 19.89 -1.02
N GLU A 103 -27.49 20.54 0.07
CA GLU A 103 -27.71 20.02 1.42
C GLU A 103 -29.18 19.81 1.72
N ILE A 104 -29.55 18.66 2.34
CA ILE A 104 -30.94 18.36 2.68
C ILE A 104 -31.57 19.37 3.63
N PHE A 105 -30.76 20.02 4.46
CA PHE A 105 -31.20 21.07 5.43
C PHE A 105 -31.03 22.49 4.89
N SER A 106 -30.57 22.67 3.65
CA SER A 106 -30.44 23.98 3.03
C SER A 106 -31.81 24.64 2.86
N ASN A 107 -31.92 25.91 3.16
CA ASN A 107 -33.14 26.72 2.95
C ASN A 107 -33.11 27.31 1.52
N MET A 108 -33.40 26.49 0.52
CA MET A 108 -33.59 26.94 -0.87
C MET A 108 -35.06 26.77 -1.22
N GLU A 109 -35.78 27.89 -1.24
CA GLU A 109 -37.19 27.92 -1.62
C GLU A 109 -37.39 27.48 -3.07
N GLY A 110 -38.60 26.99 -3.41
CA GLY A 110 -38.93 26.53 -4.76
C GLY A 110 -38.26 25.21 -5.17
N THR A 111 -37.68 24.44 -4.22
CA THR A 111 -36.99 23.19 -4.53
C THR A 111 -37.51 21.99 -3.73
N LEU A 112 -37.60 20.87 -4.41
CA LEU A 112 -37.82 19.55 -3.83
C LEU A 112 -36.48 18.77 -3.84
N ARG A 113 -36.24 17.96 -2.82
CA ARG A 113 -34.99 17.19 -2.68
C ARG A 113 -35.24 15.70 -2.72
N THR A 114 -34.26 14.96 -3.20
CA THR A 114 -34.21 13.49 -3.04
C THR A 114 -33.76 13.11 -1.63
N ILE A 115 -33.71 11.83 -1.33
CA ILE A 115 -32.90 11.32 -0.23
C ILE A 115 -31.43 11.66 -0.49
N PRO A 116 -30.61 11.86 0.55
CA PRO A 116 -29.18 12.08 0.36
C PRO A 116 -28.51 10.83 -0.20
N PHE A 117 -27.57 11.01 -1.10
CA PHE A 117 -26.85 9.91 -1.76
C PHE A 117 -25.44 9.70 -1.22
N CYS A 118 -24.92 10.62 -0.41
CA CYS A 118 -23.63 10.47 0.28
C CYS A 118 -23.62 11.25 1.60
N SER A 119 -22.53 11.12 2.32
CA SER A 119 -22.23 12.01 3.45
C SER A 119 -20.79 12.45 3.41
N ASP A 120 -20.52 13.68 3.77
CA ASP A 120 -19.18 14.27 3.88
C ASP A 120 -19.07 15.03 5.20
N GLU A 121 -17.89 15.52 5.56
CA GLU A 121 -17.63 16.30 6.76
C GLU A 121 -17.33 17.74 6.39
N LEU A 122 -18.06 18.69 7.00
CA LEU A 122 -17.70 20.10 6.98
C LEU A 122 -16.68 20.35 8.09
N ARG A 123 -15.48 20.71 7.69
CA ARG A 123 -14.30 20.80 8.54
C ARG A 123 -13.68 22.19 8.51
N VAL A 124 -13.13 22.59 9.65
CA VAL A 124 -12.38 23.85 9.77
C VAL A 124 -10.97 23.67 9.26
N TYR A 125 -10.51 24.63 8.48
CA TYR A 125 -9.14 24.75 7.96
C TYR A 125 -8.54 26.09 8.39
N GLY A 126 -7.27 26.11 8.75
CA GLY A 126 -6.57 27.32 9.17
C GLY A 126 -5.06 27.15 9.03
N ARG A 127 -4.32 28.25 9.22
CA ARG A 127 -2.83 28.21 9.27
C ARG A 127 -2.32 27.56 10.57
N SER A 128 -3.17 27.41 11.56
CA SER A 128 -2.92 26.68 12.80
C SER A 128 -4.15 25.86 13.20
N ARG A 129 -3.91 24.78 13.94
CA ARG A 129 -4.98 23.89 14.41
C ARG A 129 -5.72 24.50 15.60
N ILE A 130 -7.04 24.28 15.66
CA ILE A 130 -7.88 24.52 16.81
C ILE A 130 -8.58 23.24 17.25
N ASP A 131 -8.86 23.13 18.56
CA ASP A 131 -9.42 21.92 19.16
C ASP A 131 -10.90 22.06 19.57
N SER A 132 -11.47 23.29 19.49
CA SER A 132 -12.86 23.51 19.80
C SER A 132 -13.49 24.61 18.93
N ALA A 133 -14.80 24.51 18.69
CA ALA A 133 -15.55 25.52 17.95
C ALA A 133 -15.57 26.88 18.66
N ALA A 134 -15.43 26.92 20.00
CA ALA A 134 -15.33 28.17 20.76
C ALA A 134 -14.13 29.03 20.36
N ALA A 135 -13.08 28.46 19.79
CA ALA A 135 -11.92 29.18 19.28
C ALA A 135 -12.22 30.03 18.02
N LEU A 136 -13.38 29.81 17.39
CA LEU A 136 -13.85 30.58 16.24
C LEU A 136 -14.52 31.93 16.68
N ALA A 137 -14.86 32.08 17.96
CA ALA A 137 -15.54 33.29 18.45
C ALA A 137 -14.70 34.54 18.18
N GLY A 138 -15.33 35.55 17.57
CA GLY A 138 -14.69 36.82 17.18
C GLY A 138 -13.67 36.71 16.05
N LYS A 139 -13.61 35.57 15.34
CA LYS A 139 -12.72 35.32 14.19
C LYS A 139 -13.46 35.54 12.88
N LYS A 140 -12.72 35.86 11.83
CA LYS A 140 -13.21 35.87 10.46
C LYS A 140 -13.20 34.47 9.91
N VAL A 141 -14.38 33.96 9.56
CA VAL A 141 -14.53 32.57 9.05
C VAL A 141 -15.09 32.60 7.63
N ALA A 142 -14.27 32.17 6.69
CA ALA A 142 -14.65 32.03 5.29
C ALA A 142 -15.49 30.76 5.09
N LEU A 143 -16.58 30.84 4.33
CA LEU A 143 -17.45 29.72 4.01
C LEU A 143 -18.19 29.94 2.69
N MET A 144 -18.78 28.88 2.18
CA MET A 144 -19.58 28.92 0.95
C MET A 144 -20.80 29.81 1.13
N ALA A 145 -21.07 30.65 0.15
CA ALA A 145 -22.25 31.53 0.15
C ALA A 145 -23.54 30.72 0.34
N ARG A 146 -24.43 31.24 1.17
CA ARG A 146 -25.67 30.54 1.56
C ARG A 146 -25.46 29.20 2.25
N SER A 147 -24.31 28.99 2.91
CA SER A 147 -24.06 27.78 3.69
C SER A 147 -25.03 27.63 4.85
N VAL A 148 -25.47 26.39 5.07
CA VAL A 148 -26.30 26.04 6.24
C VAL A 148 -25.56 26.30 7.57
N ILE A 149 -24.24 26.35 7.58
CA ILE A 149 -23.43 26.64 8.77
C ILE A 149 -23.79 28.03 9.34
N ALA A 150 -23.80 29.04 8.48
CA ALA A 150 -24.09 30.45 8.93
C ALA A 150 -25.49 30.62 9.53
N THR A 151 -26.45 29.76 9.12
CA THR A 151 -27.86 29.88 9.58
C THR A 151 -28.20 28.93 10.72
N THR A 152 -27.46 27.82 10.87
CA THR A 152 -27.80 26.76 11.82
C THR A 152 -26.93 26.80 13.08
N TYR A 153 -25.65 27.19 12.94
CA TYR A 153 -24.66 27.14 14.01
C TYR A 153 -24.27 28.54 14.45
N ASP A 154 -24.52 28.88 15.70
CA ASP A 154 -24.06 30.13 16.31
C ASP A 154 -22.60 29.98 16.77
N LEU A 155 -21.67 30.14 15.85
CA LEU A 155 -20.24 30.10 16.12
C LEU A 155 -19.65 31.41 16.66
N GLN A 156 -20.49 32.45 16.81
CA GLN A 156 -20.11 33.79 17.30
C GLN A 156 -18.91 34.38 16.56
N CYS A 157 -18.83 34.15 15.24
CA CYS A 157 -17.75 34.61 14.36
C CYS A 157 -18.27 35.52 13.25
N ASP A 158 -17.37 36.25 12.60
CA ASP A 158 -17.68 37.08 11.44
C ASP A 158 -17.58 36.21 10.17
N TYR A 159 -18.71 35.91 9.52
CA TYR A 159 -18.72 35.10 8.30
C TYR A 159 -18.37 35.94 7.08
N LEU A 160 -17.45 35.40 6.29
CA LEU A 160 -17.09 35.87 4.94
C LEU A 160 -17.57 34.83 3.92
N GLU A 161 -18.51 35.25 3.05
CA GLU A 161 -19.11 34.37 2.05
C GLU A 161 -18.33 34.44 0.73
N TYR A 162 -18.03 33.25 0.15
CA TYR A 162 -17.35 33.11 -1.12
C TYR A 162 -18.15 32.19 -2.05
N SER A 163 -17.88 32.28 -3.37
CA SER A 163 -18.59 31.50 -4.38
C SER A 163 -17.97 30.13 -4.65
N THR A 164 -16.68 29.93 -4.34
CA THR A 164 -15.95 28.70 -4.59
C THR A 164 -15.16 28.24 -3.36
N ASN A 165 -14.90 26.92 -3.29
CA ASN A 165 -14.08 26.36 -2.20
C ASN A 165 -12.60 26.83 -2.33
N THR A 166 -12.13 27.05 -3.54
CA THR A 166 -10.79 27.57 -3.79
C THR A 166 -10.64 28.98 -3.18
N GLU A 167 -11.57 29.88 -3.42
CA GLU A 167 -11.56 31.22 -2.82
C GLU A 167 -11.57 31.20 -1.29
N ILE A 168 -12.35 30.30 -0.67
CA ILE A 168 -12.38 30.13 0.79
C ILE A 168 -10.99 29.81 1.34
N LEU A 169 -10.31 28.83 0.75
CA LEU A 169 -9.00 28.36 1.24
C LEU A 169 -7.89 29.37 0.93
N GLU A 170 -7.94 30.04 -0.22
CA GLU A 170 -7.02 31.11 -0.57
C GLU A 170 -7.15 32.32 0.34
N ALA A 171 -8.37 32.72 0.71
CA ALA A 171 -8.61 33.80 1.67
C ALA A 171 -7.98 33.48 3.05
N VAL A 172 -8.00 32.23 3.48
CA VAL A 172 -7.32 31.81 4.73
C VAL A 172 -5.80 31.82 4.56
N GLU A 173 -5.27 31.33 3.44
CA GLU A 173 -3.83 31.34 3.16
C GLU A 173 -3.28 32.76 3.12
N GLN A 174 -4.00 33.69 2.49
CA GLN A 174 -3.62 35.10 2.36
C GLN A 174 -3.85 35.92 3.65
N GLY A 175 -4.59 35.36 4.63
CA GLY A 175 -4.86 35.97 5.90
C GLY A 175 -6.04 36.99 5.86
N GLU A 176 -6.86 36.97 4.83
CA GLU A 176 -8.13 37.71 4.76
C GLU A 176 -9.16 37.15 5.74
N ALA A 177 -9.17 35.80 5.88
CA ALA A 177 -9.90 35.07 6.90
C ALA A 177 -8.94 34.37 7.87
N ASP A 178 -9.38 34.16 9.11
CA ASP A 178 -8.63 33.38 10.12
C ASP A 178 -8.78 31.90 9.89
N PHE A 179 -9.97 31.45 9.49
CA PHE A 179 -10.34 30.05 9.24
C PHE A 179 -11.30 29.98 8.06
N GLY A 180 -11.32 28.78 7.43
CA GLY A 180 -12.29 28.40 6.40
C GLY A 180 -13.05 27.14 6.78
N ILE A 181 -14.33 27.06 6.41
CA ILE A 181 -15.12 25.83 6.57
C ILE A 181 -15.45 25.27 5.19
N CYS A 182 -14.91 24.08 4.89
CA CYS A 182 -15.06 23.41 3.62
C CYS A 182 -15.36 21.92 3.81
N HIS A 183 -15.85 21.30 2.76
CA HIS A 183 -15.94 19.84 2.66
C HIS A 183 -14.56 19.18 2.72
N GLY A 184 -14.43 18.13 3.55
CA GLY A 184 -13.13 17.52 3.87
C GLY A 184 -12.36 17.03 2.66
N ALA A 185 -13.03 16.30 1.77
CA ALA A 185 -12.42 15.77 0.55
C ALA A 185 -12.03 16.89 -0.43
N VAL A 186 -12.90 17.87 -0.61
CA VAL A 186 -12.71 19.02 -1.52
C VAL A 186 -11.52 19.86 -1.07
N ALA A 187 -11.52 20.29 0.19
CA ALA A 187 -10.45 21.12 0.75
C ALA A 187 -9.09 20.43 0.65
N THR A 188 -9.02 19.12 0.92
CA THR A 188 -7.78 18.37 0.79
C THR A 188 -7.21 18.47 -0.62
N LYS A 189 -8.05 18.37 -1.65
CA LYS A 189 -7.61 18.47 -3.05
C LYS A 189 -7.15 19.87 -3.45
N ILE A 190 -7.86 20.86 -3.02
CA ILE A 190 -7.49 22.26 -3.31
C ILE A 190 -6.15 22.60 -2.64
N ILE A 191 -5.98 22.22 -1.37
CA ILE A 191 -4.73 22.41 -0.62
C ILE A 191 -3.56 21.74 -1.32
N GLU A 192 -3.72 20.47 -1.75
CA GLU A 192 -2.69 19.74 -2.49
C GLU A 192 -2.38 20.38 -3.85
N LYS A 193 -3.41 20.70 -4.63
CA LYS A 193 -3.27 21.24 -5.99
C LYS A 193 -2.61 22.63 -6.00
N ASN A 194 -3.01 23.49 -5.06
CA ASN A 194 -2.57 24.88 -4.99
C ASN A 194 -1.39 25.06 -4.02
N HIS A 195 -0.85 24.00 -3.43
CA HIS A 195 0.26 24.01 -2.48
C HIS A 195 0.05 24.96 -1.29
N LEU A 196 -1.19 24.96 -0.72
CA LEU A 196 -1.53 25.79 0.42
C LEU A 196 -1.00 25.19 1.72
N HIS A 197 -0.64 26.08 2.69
CA HIS A 197 -0.08 25.69 3.99
C HIS A 197 -1.14 25.64 5.09
N LEU A 198 -2.31 25.11 4.76
CA LEU A 198 -3.44 25.02 5.67
C LEU A 198 -3.55 23.65 6.31
N VAL A 199 -3.94 23.63 7.58
CA VAL A 199 -4.11 22.40 8.34
C VAL A 199 -5.58 22.16 8.70
N PRO A 200 -6.08 20.93 8.58
CA PRO A 200 -7.41 20.56 9.03
C PRO A 200 -7.49 20.57 10.56
N SER A 201 -8.60 21.08 11.08
CA SER A 201 -8.92 21.11 12.50
C SER A 201 -10.13 20.22 12.81
N LEU A 202 -11.12 20.77 13.51
CA LEU A 202 -12.30 20.02 13.94
C LEU A 202 -13.35 19.90 12.82
N VAL A 203 -14.21 18.91 12.95
CA VAL A 203 -15.43 18.76 12.17
C VAL A 203 -16.54 19.55 12.85
N ILE A 204 -17.18 20.46 12.12
CA ILE A 204 -18.32 21.22 12.62
C ILE A 204 -19.58 20.36 12.55
N THR A 205 -19.82 19.73 11.39
CA THR A 205 -20.99 18.89 11.16
C THR A 205 -20.75 17.94 9.99
N LYS A 206 -21.68 17.00 9.83
CA LYS A 206 -21.77 16.21 8.61
C LYS A 206 -22.67 16.88 7.59
N SER A 207 -22.26 16.83 6.34
CA SER A 207 -22.99 17.25 5.16
C SER A 207 -23.72 16.05 4.56
N TYR A 208 -24.95 16.27 4.11
CA TYR A 208 -25.79 15.24 3.48
C TYR A 208 -26.33 15.75 2.15
N PRO A 209 -25.52 15.77 1.09
CA PRO A 209 -25.93 16.27 -0.21
C PRO A 209 -27.00 15.38 -0.85
N ALA A 210 -27.95 16.05 -1.49
CA ALA A 210 -29.05 15.48 -2.24
C ALA A 210 -29.13 16.11 -3.64
N LEU A 211 -29.97 15.54 -4.49
CA LEU A 211 -30.33 16.15 -5.78
C LEU A 211 -31.55 17.06 -5.53
N ALA A 212 -31.47 18.29 -6.02
CA ALA A 212 -32.58 19.22 -5.95
C ALA A 212 -33.24 19.37 -7.33
N VAL A 213 -34.56 19.39 -7.32
CA VAL A 213 -35.42 19.57 -8.50
C VAL A 213 -36.34 20.75 -8.23
N HIS A 214 -36.70 21.51 -9.25
CA HIS A 214 -37.64 22.61 -9.10
C HIS A 214 -39.01 22.09 -8.56
N ASP A 215 -39.67 22.82 -7.68
CA ASP A 215 -40.91 22.40 -7.01
C ASP A 215 -42.09 22.24 -7.96
N THR A 216 -42.02 22.86 -9.13
CA THR A 216 -42.99 22.67 -10.24
C THR A 216 -42.89 21.28 -10.89
N GLN A 217 -41.84 20.51 -10.62
CA GLN A 217 -41.57 19.21 -11.23
C GLN A 217 -41.61 18.02 -10.20
N PRO A 218 -42.68 17.86 -9.39
CA PRO A 218 -42.70 16.84 -8.33
C PRO A 218 -42.70 15.42 -8.87
N LYS A 219 -43.12 15.23 -10.12
CA LYS A 219 -43.07 13.91 -10.77
C LYS A 219 -41.62 13.50 -11.08
N LEU A 220 -40.85 14.41 -11.63
CA LEU A 220 -39.41 14.19 -11.90
C LEU A 220 -38.64 13.89 -10.61
N GLN A 221 -38.88 14.70 -9.54
CA GLN A 221 -38.29 14.48 -8.24
C GLN A 221 -38.56 13.07 -7.71
N ARG A 222 -39.82 12.58 -7.79
CA ARG A 222 -40.18 11.22 -7.34
C ARG A 222 -39.44 10.15 -8.14
N MET A 223 -39.39 10.27 -9.47
CA MET A 223 -38.70 9.32 -10.36
C MET A 223 -37.21 9.27 -10.01
N ILE A 224 -36.55 10.40 -9.86
CA ILE A 224 -35.13 10.47 -9.48
C ILE A 224 -34.93 9.87 -8.08
N ASN A 225 -35.80 10.22 -7.12
CA ASN A 225 -35.71 9.74 -5.75
C ASN A 225 -35.84 8.21 -5.64
N GLU A 226 -36.72 7.57 -6.44
CA GLU A 226 -36.84 6.13 -6.54
C GLU A 226 -35.53 5.52 -7.07
N VAL A 227 -34.99 6.06 -8.16
CA VAL A 227 -33.71 5.59 -8.74
C VAL A 227 -32.57 5.73 -7.74
N VAL A 228 -32.46 6.84 -7.04
CA VAL A 228 -31.42 7.05 -6.01
C VAL A 228 -31.56 6.04 -4.87
N ARG A 229 -32.79 5.70 -4.48
CA ARG A 229 -33.06 4.67 -3.48
C ARG A 229 -32.59 3.29 -4.00
N ASP A 230 -33.01 2.91 -5.19
CA ASP A 230 -32.63 1.63 -5.81
C ASP A 230 -31.11 1.52 -5.94
N MET A 231 -30.42 2.60 -6.35
CA MET A 231 -28.95 2.66 -6.42
C MET A 231 -28.29 2.54 -5.04
N SER A 232 -28.94 3.00 -3.98
CA SER A 232 -28.47 2.82 -2.61
C SER A 232 -28.64 1.36 -2.16
N GLU A 233 -29.80 0.75 -2.44
CA GLU A 233 -30.15 -0.62 -2.03
C GLU A 233 -29.35 -1.68 -2.79
N ASP A 234 -29.09 -1.50 -4.09
CA ASP A 234 -28.28 -2.42 -4.90
C ASP A 234 -26.77 -2.21 -4.77
N GLY A 235 -26.35 -1.24 -3.95
CA GLY A 235 -24.96 -0.92 -3.65
C GLY A 235 -24.25 -0.14 -4.75
N THR A 236 -24.93 0.37 -5.77
CA THR A 236 -24.33 1.16 -6.85
C THR A 236 -23.70 2.44 -6.31
N ILE A 237 -24.40 3.19 -5.46
CA ILE A 237 -23.87 4.39 -4.81
C ILE A 237 -22.62 4.05 -3.99
N GLY A 238 -22.66 2.96 -3.22
CA GLY A 238 -21.50 2.51 -2.44
C GLY A 238 -20.29 2.17 -3.30
N ARG A 239 -20.49 1.54 -4.47
CA ARG A 239 -19.39 1.27 -5.41
C ARG A 239 -18.81 2.53 -6.01
N LEU A 240 -19.64 3.49 -6.40
CA LEU A 240 -19.20 4.77 -6.93
C LEU A 240 -18.44 5.58 -5.87
N GLN A 241 -18.96 5.67 -4.66
CA GLN A 241 -18.26 6.32 -3.54
C GLN A 241 -16.90 5.66 -3.27
N ASN A 242 -16.84 4.33 -3.18
CA ASN A 242 -15.58 3.61 -2.95
C ASN A 242 -14.59 3.82 -4.09
N LYS A 243 -15.03 3.85 -5.35
CA LYS A 243 -14.18 4.18 -6.50
C LYS A 243 -13.50 5.53 -6.28
N TRP A 244 -14.27 6.57 -6.01
CA TRP A 244 -13.78 7.94 -5.84
C TRP A 244 -12.95 8.11 -4.55
N ILE A 245 -13.35 7.51 -3.42
CA ILE A 245 -12.58 7.53 -2.17
C ILE A 245 -11.26 6.75 -2.32
N THR A 246 -11.28 5.58 -2.97
CA THR A 246 -10.09 4.76 -3.15
C THR A 246 -9.11 5.39 -4.13
N GLU A 247 -9.61 6.01 -5.21
CA GLU A 247 -8.80 6.76 -6.15
C GLU A 247 -8.15 7.98 -5.46
N PHE A 248 -8.88 8.61 -4.54
CA PHE A 248 -8.38 9.66 -3.67
C PHE A 248 -7.38 9.18 -2.63
N ALA A 249 -7.66 8.05 -1.96
CA ALA A 249 -6.75 7.47 -0.96
C ALA A 249 -5.45 6.96 -1.61
N ARG A 250 -5.52 6.47 -2.85
CA ARG A 250 -4.35 6.02 -3.62
C ARG A 250 -3.49 7.17 -4.12
N ASN A 251 -4.10 8.34 -4.43
CA ASN A 251 -3.40 9.59 -4.73
C ASN A 251 -3.03 10.40 -3.45
N ARG A 252 -3.47 9.98 -2.26
CA ARG A 252 -2.75 10.24 -1.01
C ARG A 252 -1.44 9.44 -1.07
N SER A 253 -0.65 9.76 -2.09
CA SER A 253 0.64 9.15 -2.27
C SER A 253 1.44 9.36 -0.99
N LEU A 254 2.29 8.43 -0.71
CA LEU A 254 3.35 8.57 0.28
C LEU A 254 3.97 9.99 0.30
N GLU A 255 3.94 10.71 -0.81
CA GLU A 255 4.37 12.11 -0.95
C GLU A 255 3.73 13.09 0.04
N TYR A 256 2.42 13.03 0.30
CA TYR A 256 1.77 13.95 1.25
C TYR A 256 2.13 13.60 2.70
N VAL A 257 2.17 12.30 3.03
CA VAL A 257 2.61 11.84 4.36
C VAL A 257 4.09 12.17 4.57
N PHE A 258 4.87 12.11 3.52
CA PHE A 258 6.30 12.38 3.55
C PHE A 258 6.63 13.88 3.63
N HIS A 259 5.90 14.77 2.98
CA HIS A 259 6.23 16.21 2.98
C HIS A 259 5.91 16.94 4.28
N GLN A 260 4.99 16.42 5.11
CA GLN A 260 4.63 17.05 6.40
C GLN A 260 5.45 16.58 7.60
N ASN A 261 6.33 15.60 7.46
CA ASN A 261 7.06 15.04 8.60
C ASN A 261 8.52 14.71 8.25
N GLU A 262 9.43 15.69 8.32
CA GLU A 262 10.89 15.48 8.22
C GLU A 262 11.38 14.37 9.18
N VAL A 263 10.78 14.28 10.37
CA VAL A 263 11.07 13.25 11.37
C VAL A 263 10.66 11.85 10.86
N PHE A 264 9.56 11.74 10.14
CA PHE A 264 9.11 10.46 9.56
C PHE A 264 10.03 10.01 8.43
N TYR A 265 10.53 10.92 7.61
CA TYR A 265 11.55 10.64 6.59
C TYR A 265 12.84 10.10 7.21
N ILE A 266 13.33 10.79 8.23
CA ILE A 266 14.56 10.40 8.92
C ILE A 266 14.40 9.02 9.57
N THR A 267 13.30 8.78 10.26
CA THR A 267 13.03 7.49 10.92
C THR A 267 12.83 6.35 9.92
N PHE A 268 12.18 6.60 8.77
CA PHE A 268 11.99 5.61 7.72
C PHE A 268 13.30 5.22 7.03
N ILE A 269 14.13 6.22 6.68
CA ILE A 269 15.48 5.99 6.11
C ILE A 269 16.36 5.25 7.11
N LEU A 270 16.34 5.65 8.39
CA LEU A 270 17.07 4.97 9.46
C LEU A 270 16.62 3.50 9.60
N GLY A 271 15.32 3.23 9.51
CA GLY A 271 14.78 1.88 9.51
C GLY A 271 15.29 1.02 8.35
N ILE A 272 15.34 1.57 7.14
CA ILE A 272 15.92 0.89 5.97
C ILE A 272 17.42 0.59 6.19
N ILE A 273 18.17 1.56 6.68
CA ILE A 273 19.60 1.37 6.95
C ILE A 273 19.81 0.26 7.99
N ILE A 274 19.02 0.22 9.05
CA ILE A 274 19.09 -0.83 10.07
C ILE A 274 18.83 -2.21 9.45
N VAL A 275 17.79 -2.34 8.63
CA VAL A 275 17.47 -3.61 7.94
C VAL A 275 18.61 -4.03 7.01
N LEU A 276 19.21 -3.10 6.26
CA LEU A 276 20.35 -3.37 5.40
C LEU A 276 21.59 -3.80 6.20
N CYS A 277 21.85 -3.17 7.33
CA CYS A 277 22.95 -3.56 8.23
C CYS A 277 22.74 -4.96 8.81
N ILE A 278 21.52 -5.30 9.24
CA ILE A 278 21.18 -6.62 9.76
C ILE A 278 21.37 -7.68 8.68
N THR A 279 20.85 -7.47 7.48
CA THR A 279 20.99 -8.41 6.37
C THR A 279 22.44 -8.61 5.94
N ALA A 280 23.23 -7.54 5.89
CA ALA A 280 24.67 -7.62 5.61
C ALA A 280 25.41 -8.37 6.72
N GLY A 281 25.05 -8.15 7.98
CA GLY A 281 25.57 -8.89 9.12
C GLY A 281 25.27 -10.39 9.06
N TYR A 282 24.04 -10.75 8.75
CA TYR A 282 23.65 -12.17 8.52
C TYR A 282 24.47 -12.83 7.40
N TRP A 283 24.65 -12.12 6.30
CA TRP A 283 25.40 -12.64 5.16
C TRP A 283 26.90 -12.85 5.48
N GLU A 284 27.50 -11.96 6.24
CA GLU A 284 28.88 -12.09 6.70
C GLU A 284 29.05 -13.25 7.70
N VAL A 285 28.09 -13.44 8.60
CA VAL A 285 28.08 -14.59 9.55
C VAL A 285 27.93 -15.91 8.78
N ASP A 286 27.03 -15.98 7.82
CA ASP A 286 26.77 -17.15 7.00
C ASP A 286 28.04 -17.54 6.19
N ARG A 287 28.67 -16.56 5.55
CA ARG A 287 29.98 -16.75 4.87
C ARG A 287 31.09 -17.28 5.79
N ARG A 288 31.14 -16.80 7.03
CA ARG A 288 32.13 -17.27 8.01
C ARG A 288 31.82 -18.72 8.45
N GLN A 289 30.56 -19.04 8.65
CA GLN A 289 30.14 -20.40 8.98
C GLN A 289 30.46 -21.38 7.87
N GLU A 290 30.22 -21.05 6.59
CA GLU A 290 30.59 -21.91 5.46
C GLU A 290 32.11 -22.17 5.42
N LYS A 291 32.93 -21.15 5.61
CA LYS A 291 34.38 -21.32 5.67
C LYS A 291 34.81 -22.21 6.84
N TYR A 292 34.21 -22.02 7.99
CA TYR A 292 34.49 -22.83 9.18
C TYR A 292 34.11 -24.31 8.98
N ILE A 293 32.93 -24.56 8.40
CA ILE A 293 32.48 -25.92 8.05
C ILE A 293 33.43 -26.59 7.06
N ARG A 294 33.86 -25.90 6.01
CA ARG A 294 34.85 -26.45 5.05
C ARG A 294 36.14 -26.81 5.74
N THR A 295 36.65 -25.94 6.60
CA THR A 295 37.88 -26.22 7.35
C THR A 295 37.73 -27.43 8.28
N LEU A 296 36.60 -27.56 8.96
CA LEU A 296 36.30 -28.74 9.80
C LEU A 296 36.25 -30.06 8.98
N LEU A 297 35.63 -30.02 7.82
CA LEU A 297 35.58 -31.18 6.92
C LEU A 297 36.96 -31.59 6.46
N GLU A 298 37.83 -30.66 6.09
CA GLU A 298 39.23 -30.94 5.73
C GLU A 298 40.00 -31.53 6.89
N TYR A 299 39.83 -31.03 8.11
CA TYR A 299 40.45 -31.62 9.31
C TYR A 299 39.96 -33.06 9.57
N GLN A 300 38.65 -33.27 9.43
CA GLN A 300 38.05 -34.59 9.65
C GLN A 300 38.60 -35.60 8.64
N GLU A 301 38.75 -35.25 7.38
CA GLU A 301 39.29 -36.12 6.32
C GLU A 301 40.75 -36.46 6.59
N LYS A 302 41.59 -35.48 6.98
CA LYS A 302 42.99 -35.71 7.38
C LYS A 302 43.10 -36.61 8.61
N LEU A 303 42.23 -36.43 9.59
CA LEU A 303 42.22 -37.25 10.79
C LEU A 303 41.84 -38.71 10.46
N GLN A 304 40.87 -38.90 9.59
CA GLN A 304 40.44 -40.21 9.15
C GLN A 304 41.55 -40.92 8.39
N GLN A 305 42.26 -40.24 7.48
CA GLN A 305 43.38 -40.76 6.74
C GLN A 305 44.51 -41.18 7.69
N SER A 306 44.90 -40.31 8.62
CA SER A 306 45.92 -40.62 9.63
C SER A 306 45.55 -41.81 10.51
N ASN A 307 44.27 -41.93 10.86
CA ASN A 307 43.77 -43.07 11.65
C ASN A 307 43.83 -44.38 10.87
N GLU A 308 43.49 -44.37 9.59
CA GLU A 308 43.62 -45.55 8.69
C GLU A 308 45.09 -45.99 8.50
N GLU A 309 46.00 -45.03 8.30
CA GLU A 309 47.43 -45.31 8.22
C GLU A 309 47.97 -45.95 9.51
N THR A 310 47.57 -45.38 10.67
CA THR A 310 47.95 -45.93 11.97
C THR A 310 47.39 -47.34 12.18
N LYS A 311 46.15 -47.57 11.75
CA LYS A 311 45.50 -48.87 11.85
C LYS A 311 46.20 -49.93 10.97
N ARG A 312 46.58 -49.57 9.74
CA ARG A 312 47.37 -50.44 8.81
C ARG A 312 48.77 -50.77 9.39
N ALA A 313 49.44 -49.72 9.94
CA ALA A 313 50.76 -49.92 10.57
C ALA A 313 50.68 -50.85 11.80
N ASN A 314 49.67 -50.68 12.65
CA ASN A 314 49.46 -51.55 13.79
C ASN A 314 49.09 -52.96 13.40
N GLN A 315 48.30 -53.16 12.35
CA GLN A 315 47.96 -54.48 11.84
C GLN A 315 49.21 -55.21 11.27
N ALA A 316 49.98 -54.52 10.44
CA ALA A 316 51.24 -55.06 9.90
C ALA A 316 52.22 -55.42 11.04
N LYS A 317 52.31 -54.58 12.08
CA LYS A 317 53.12 -54.85 13.28
C LYS A 317 52.65 -56.10 14.00
N SER A 318 51.32 -56.27 14.17
CA SER A 318 50.76 -57.48 14.83
C SER A 318 51.00 -58.76 14.05
N GLU A 319 50.81 -58.71 12.71
CA GLU A 319 51.10 -59.84 11.81
C GLU A 319 52.56 -60.18 11.83
N PHE A 320 53.46 -59.19 11.77
CA PHE A 320 54.90 -59.42 11.87
C PHE A 320 55.28 -60.11 13.16
N LEU A 321 54.80 -59.60 14.32
CA LEU A 321 55.09 -60.21 15.64
C LEU A 321 54.52 -61.65 15.74
N SER A 322 53.37 -61.94 15.12
CA SER A 322 52.76 -63.28 15.13
C SER A 322 53.62 -64.28 14.31
N HIS A 323 54.06 -63.86 13.10
CA HIS A 323 54.92 -64.70 12.26
C HIS A 323 56.26 -64.94 12.93
N MET A 324 56.92 -63.88 13.45
CA MET A 324 58.20 -64.04 14.18
C MET A 324 58.09 -64.96 15.39
N SER A 325 56.97 -64.86 16.15
CA SER A 325 56.76 -65.74 17.30
C SER A 325 56.61 -67.19 16.91
N HIS A 326 55.93 -67.43 15.77
CA HIS A 326 55.81 -68.80 15.24
C HIS A 326 57.16 -69.35 14.73
N ASP A 327 57.93 -68.57 13.97
CA ASP A 327 59.20 -68.96 13.35
C ASP A 327 60.29 -69.14 14.40
N ILE A 328 60.27 -68.43 15.51
CA ILE A 328 61.14 -68.63 16.68
C ILE A 328 60.72 -69.92 17.46
N ARG A 329 59.42 -70.13 17.67
CA ARG A 329 58.92 -71.25 18.49
C ARG A 329 59.20 -72.59 17.88
N THR A 330 59.11 -72.73 16.56
CA THR A 330 59.30 -74.00 15.84
C THR A 330 60.72 -74.61 16.07
N PRO A 331 61.81 -73.87 15.79
CA PRO A 331 63.18 -74.43 16.01
C PRO A 331 63.42 -74.61 17.54
N ILE A 332 62.96 -73.74 18.42
CA ILE A 332 63.13 -73.92 19.88
C ILE A 332 62.51 -75.24 20.32
N ASN A 333 61.23 -75.49 19.95
CA ASN A 333 60.56 -76.72 20.30
C ASN A 333 61.31 -77.95 19.70
N GLY A 334 61.88 -77.84 18.46
CA GLY A 334 62.73 -78.85 17.86
C GLY A 334 63.98 -79.15 18.70
N ILE A 335 64.69 -78.10 19.10
CA ILE A 335 65.88 -78.21 19.98
C ILE A 335 65.49 -78.88 21.30
N MET A 336 64.41 -78.41 21.97
CA MET A 336 63.98 -79.00 23.26
C MET A 336 63.59 -80.48 23.11
N GLY A 337 62.90 -80.83 22.03
CA GLY A 337 62.53 -82.21 21.72
C GLY A 337 63.77 -83.12 21.52
N MET A 338 64.81 -82.66 20.78
CA MET A 338 66.02 -83.35 20.57
C MET A 338 66.81 -83.57 21.86
N VAL A 339 66.90 -82.52 22.70
CA VAL A 339 67.51 -82.57 24.06
C VAL A 339 66.81 -83.66 24.92
N GLU A 340 65.47 -83.76 24.83
CA GLU A 340 64.73 -84.76 25.60
C GLU A 340 64.96 -86.18 25.10
N ILE A 341 65.15 -86.37 23.75
CA ILE A 341 65.52 -87.60 23.17
C ILE A 341 66.92 -88.01 23.60
N ILE A 342 67.89 -87.09 23.61
CA ILE A 342 69.24 -87.33 24.12
C ILE A 342 69.23 -87.85 25.57
N LYS A 343 68.46 -87.15 26.47
CA LYS A 343 68.34 -87.55 27.86
C LYS A 343 67.80 -88.96 28.10
N LYS A 344 66.93 -89.43 27.20
CA LYS A 344 66.31 -90.75 27.28
C LYS A 344 67.14 -91.85 26.65
N ASN A 345 68.16 -91.53 25.85
CA ASN A 345 68.96 -92.49 25.08
C ASN A 345 70.47 -92.25 25.24
N LEU A 346 70.95 -92.09 26.46
CA LEU A 346 72.36 -91.74 26.80
C LEU A 346 73.32 -92.89 26.43
N ASP A 347 72.84 -94.10 26.26
CA ASP A 347 73.62 -95.29 25.93
C ASP A 347 73.69 -95.55 24.41
N ASP A 348 73.15 -94.68 23.55
CA ASP A 348 73.14 -94.80 22.11
C ASP A 348 73.91 -93.67 21.41
N PRO A 349 75.26 -93.81 21.20
CA PRO A 349 76.11 -92.77 20.64
C PRO A 349 75.71 -92.28 19.25
N GLU A 350 75.14 -93.14 18.43
CA GLU A 350 74.74 -92.83 17.07
C GLU A 350 73.52 -91.91 17.10
N ARG A 351 72.60 -92.21 17.98
CA ARG A 351 71.34 -91.38 18.19
C ARG A 351 71.61 -90.06 18.81
N ILE A 352 72.60 -90.00 19.73
CA ILE A 352 73.04 -88.72 20.33
C ILE A 352 73.63 -87.80 19.25
N LYS A 353 74.50 -88.39 18.39
CA LYS A 353 75.15 -87.66 17.27
C LYS A 353 74.14 -87.10 16.31
N ASP A 354 73.11 -87.87 15.88
CA ASP A 354 72.01 -87.39 15.01
C ASP A 354 71.21 -86.28 15.66
N CYS A 355 70.93 -86.39 16.90
CA CYS A 355 70.21 -85.35 17.62
C CYS A 355 71.03 -84.02 17.75
N LEU A 356 72.34 -84.11 18.02
CA LEU A 356 73.24 -82.94 18.12
C LEU A 356 73.36 -82.25 16.76
N GLU A 357 73.46 -83.00 15.64
CA GLU A 357 73.45 -82.39 14.30
C GLU A 357 72.15 -81.66 14.00
N LYS A 358 71.01 -82.19 14.40
CA LYS A 358 69.71 -81.53 14.24
C LYS A 358 69.57 -80.33 15.14
N ILE A 359 70.10 -80.36 16.36
CA ILE A 359 70.11 -79.15 17.27
C ILE A 359 70.99 -78.07 16.66
N ASP A 360 72.15 -78.41 16.14
CA ASP A 360 73.03 -77.44 15.47
C ASP A 360 72.34 -76.74 14.28
N LYS A 361 71.73 -77.53 13.37
CA LYS A 361 70.97 -77.05 12.24
C LYS A 361 69.82 -76.13 12.71
N ALA A 362 69.04 -76.50 13.74
CA ALA A 362 67.94 -75.67 14.26
C ALA A 362 68.45 -74.44 14.92
N SER A 363 69.59 -74.49 15.58
CA SER A 363 70.22 -73.28 16.24
C SER A 363 70.73 -72.28 15.19
N HIS A 364 71.38 -72.81 14.13
CA HIS A 364 71.81 -71.98 12.99
C HIS A 364 70.62 -71.32 12.28
N HIS A 365 69.51 -72.10 12.11
CA HIS A 365 68.28 -71.53 11.57
C HIS A 365 67.69 -70.41 12.43
N LEU A 366 67.68 -70.57 13.77
CA LEU A 366 67.26 -69.62 14.71
C LEU A 366 68.08 -68.31 14.73
N LEU A 367 69.43 -68.46 14.52
CA LEU A 367 70.34 -67.29 14.44
C LEU A 367 70.25 -66.57 13.08
N SER A 368 69.62 -67.14 12.04
CA SER A 368 69.44 -66.56 10.71
C SER A 368 68.08 -65.87 10.59
N LEU A 369 67.16 -65.97 11.54
CA LEU A 369 65.91 -65.28 11.68
C LEU A 369 66.10 -63.88 12.26
#